data_c082795e96bae5b818a85590af263da6
#
_entry.id   c082795e96bae5b818a85590af263da6
#
_cell.length_a   1.000
_cell.length_b   1.000
_cell.length_c   1.000
_cell.angle_alpha   90.00
_cell.angle_beta   90.00
_cell.angle_gamma   90.00
#
_symmetry.space_group_name_H-M   'P 1'
#
loop_
_entity.id
_entity.type
_entity.pdbx_description
1 polymer ?
#
loop_
_entity_poly.entity_id
_entity_poly.type
_entity_poly.pdbx_seq_one_letter_code
_entity_poly.pdbx_strand_id
1 'polypeptide(L)'
;MYTERAVRRTYGARNERAARTMATFIISLCAILMLTTVSGLICRKAQLPEVIGQILVGILVGPSLLGVMHMSDSLSLFSDLGIIILMFLGGVGCDLQLLKKYSKAAVIIACMGVVFPVAVMGGVSLLFGFKPIPAAFIGVVFSATSVSISVAVLKEAGLLDSKEGVSILGAAVADDVIGVILLSVMCTLVNTGSVDVAGLGLILLKQVLFFVAAAVVVVWVAPALMTLAGVLKAPSGIAVMAVIICLAMAWASNLAGLSYAVGAFFAGIAVSNSDYAEDADRYIEPVGDTLFVPVFFVGIGLQTTGVDDTKMIVFIAIMTVLGVITKVVGCGLGGRMAGFGGASALMIGAGMVPRGEMALITAQIGFNEHVLGSEYYSTIIFIISLVTLVAPLLLKLTIRKLSLIHISE
;
A
#
# COMPACT_ATOMS: atom_id res chain seq x y z
N MET A 1 -36.43 -37.72 -13.10
CA MET A 1 -35.81 -38.41 -11.95
C MET A 1 -34.26 -38.36 -11.94
N TYR A 2 -33.58 -38.58 -13.08
CA TYR A 2 -32.09 -38.50 -13.16
C TYR A 2 -31.54 -37.07 -13.00
N THR A 3 -32.21 -36.07 -13.55
CA THR A 3 -31.85 -34.65 -13.50
C THR A 3 -31.96 -34.05 -12.09
N GLU A 4 -32.99 -34.39 -11.32
CA GLU A 4 -33.17 -33.88 -9.95
C GLU A 4 -32.12 -34.41 -8.96
N ARG A 5 -31.70 -35.69 -9.09
CA ARG A 5 -30.63 -36.25 -8.26
C ARG A 5 -29.25 -35.64 -8.58
N ALA A 6 -28.98 -35.35 -9.86
CA ALA A 6 -27.76 -34.67 -10.27
C ALA A 6 -27.74 -33.22 -9.72
N VAL A 7 -28.83 -32.46 -9.81
CA VAL A 7 -28.97 -31.10 -9.28
C VAL A 7 -28.81 -31.11 -7.75
N ARG A 8 -29.45 -32.03 -7.01
CA ARG A 8 -29.28 -32.12 -5.55
C ARG A 8 -27.86 -32.46 -5.13
N ARG A 9 -27.14 -33.34 -5.88
CA ARG A 9 -25.73 -33.66 -5.60
C ARG A 9 -24.83 -32.46 -5.85
N THR A 10 -25.06 -31.69 -6.91
CA THR A 10 -24.29 -30.48 -7.22
C THR A 10 -24.52 -29.39 -6.18
N TYR A 11 -25.78 -29.19 -5.74
CA TYR A 11 -26.13 -28.25 -4.67
C TYR A 11 -25.55 -28.68 -3.31
N GLY A 12 -25.60 -29.97 -2.96
CA GLY A 12 -25.00 -30.51 -1.74
C GLY A 12 -23.47 -30.30 -1.70
N ALA A 13 -22.76 -30.67 -2.78
CA ALA A 13 -21.32 -30.48 -2.88
C ALA A 13 -20.88 -29.00 -2.87
N ARG A 14 -21.71 -28.10 -3.44
CA ARG A 14 -21.48 -26.65 -3.41
C ARG A 14 -21.64 -26.08 -2.00
N ASN A 15 -22.67 -26.51 -1.27
CA ASN A 15 -22.89 -26.09 0.11
C ASN A 15 -21.81 -26.60 1.07
N GLU A 16 -21.34 -27.82 0.91
CA GLU A 16 -20.22 -28.36 1.70
C GLU A 16 -18.90 -27.61 1.42
N ARG A 17 -18.62 -27.28 0.17
CA ARG A 17 -17.46 -26.44 -0.18
C ARG A 17 -17.55 -25.06 0.46
N ALA A 18 -18.70 -24.40 0.34
CA ALA A 18 -18.91 -23.08 0.94
C ALA A 18 -18.76 -23.11 2.47
N ALA A 19 -19.31 -24.13 3.14
CA ALA A 19 -19.16 -24.32 4.58
C ALA A 19 -17.71 -24.55 5.01
N ARG A 20 -16.95 -25.36 4.27
CA ARG A 20 -15.51 -25.58 4.53
C ARG A 20 -14.70 -24.30 4.30
N THR A 21 -14.96 -23.55 3.23
CA THR A 21 -14.29 -22.27 2.95
C THR A 21 -14.55 -21.27 4.07
N MET A 22 -15.79 -21.16 4.55
CA MET A 22 -16.15 -20.27 5.65
C MET A 22 -15.48 -20.69 6.97
N ALA A 23 -15.49 -21.99 7.29
CA ALA A 23 -14.82 -22.51 8.49
C ALA A 23 -13.31 -22.22 8.46
N THR A 24 -12.64 -22.48 7.32
CA THR A 24 -11.21 -22.19 7.14
C THR A 24 -10.93 -20.69 7.29
N PHE A 25 -11.76 -19.82 6.71
CA PHE A 25 -11.60 -18.39 6.84
C PHE A 25 -11.72 -17.92 8.30
N ILE A 26 -12.74 -18.39 9.03
CA ILE A 26 -12.95 -18.03 10.45
C ILE A 26 -11.75 -18.47 11.29
N ILE A 27 -11.27 -19.72 11.11
CA ILE A 27 -10.11 -20.24 11.85
C ILE A 27 -8.86 -19.42 11.53
N SER A 28 -8.63 -19.11 10.24
CA SER A 28 -7.50 -18.28 9.83
C SER A 28 -7.57 -16.88 10.44
N LEU A 29 -8.74 -16.26 10.44
CA LEU A 29 -8.95 -14.96 11.05
C LEU A 29 -8.69 -14.96 12.56
N CYS A 30 -9.22 -15.95 13.29
CA CYS A 30 -8.95 -16.11 14.72
C CYS A 30 -7.45 -16.28 14.99
N ALA A 31 -6.77 -17.12 14.21
CA ALA A 31 -5.34 -17.35 14.35
C ALA A 31 -4.52 -16.08 14.07
N ILE A 32 -4.87 -15.35 13.00
CA ILE A 32 -4.22 -14.06 12.67
C ILE A 32 -4.37 -13.09 13.84
N LEU A 33 -5.58 -12.85 14.32
CA LEU A 33 -5.83 -11.88 15.39
C LEU A 33 -5.10 -12.26 16.69
N MET A 34 -5.06 -13.55 17.05
CA MET A 34 -4.33 -14.02 18.21
C MET A 34 -2.81 -13.83 18.06
N LEU A 35 -2.25 -14.24 16.94
CA LEU A 35 -0.80 -14.16 16.69
C LEU A 35 -0.34 -12.70 16.54
N THR A 36 -1.12 -11.85 15.89
CA THR A 36 -0.79 -10.41 15.75
C THR A 36 -0.87 -9.68 17.08
N THR A 37 -1.83 -10.02 17.94
CA THR A 37 -1.88 -9.49 19.31
C THR A 37 -0.62 -9.84 20.10
N VAL A 38 -0.20 -11.11 20.05
CA VAL A 38 1.03 -11.57 20.74
C VAL A 38 2.27 -10.88 20.16
N SER A 39 2.40 -10.84 18.84
CA SER A 39 3.54 -10.18 18.17
C SER A 39 3.56 -8.68 18.43
N GLY A 40 2.40 -8.02 18.48
CA GLY A 40 2.28 -6.61 18.84
C GLY A 40 2.81 -6.33 20.25
N LEU A 41 2.46 -7.17 21.24
CA LEU A 41 3.01 -7.06 22.60
C LEU A 41 4.54 -7.21 22.63
N ILE A 42 5.09 -8.11 21.82
CA ILE A 42 6.55 -8.29 21.69
C ILE A 42 7.18 -7.06 21.06
N CYS A 43 6.60 -6.56 19.96
CA CYS A 43 7.09 -5.36 19.25
C CYS A 43 7.07 -4.13 20.17
N ARG A 44 5.99 -3.90 20.93
CA ARG A 44 5.91 -2.80 21.91
C ARG A 44 7.02 -2.89 22.95
N LYS A 45 7.26 -4.08 23.53
CA LYS A 45 8.37 -4.29 24.50
C LYS A 45 9.74 -4.03 23.87
N ALA A 46 9.92 -4.42 22.60
CA ALA A 46 11.15 -4.17 21.83
C ALA A 46 11.23 -2.75 21.27
N GLN A 47 10.24 -1.91 21.52
CA GLN A 47 10.10 -0.56 20.92
C GLN A 47 10.15 -0.59 19.39
N LEU A 48 9.56 -1.59 18.76
CA LEU A 48 9.43 -1.73 17.32
C LEU A 48 8.00 -1.38 16.87
N PRO A 49 7.79 -0.87 15.65
CA PRO A 49 6.47 -0.71 15.08
C PRO A 49 5.69 -2.04 15.04
N GLU A 50 4.41 -2.02 15.37
CA GLU A 50 3.58 -3.23 15.43
C GLU A 50 3.44 -3.92 14.07
N VAL A 51 3.45 -3.12 12.98
CA VAL A 51 3.39 -3.62 11.60
C VAL A 51 4.48 -4.65 11.28
N ILE A 52 5.67 -4.52 11.90
CA ILE A 52 6.75 -5.51 11.73
C ILE A 52 6.32 -6.88 12.26
N GLY A 53 5.75 -6.90 13.47
CA GLY A 53 5.25 -8.13 14.07
C GLY A 53 4.16 -8.79 13.25
N GLN A 54 3.26 -8.00 12.68
CA GLN A 54 2.16 -8.49 11.84
C GLN A 54 2.69 -9.10 10.52
N ILE A 55 3.64 -8.45 9.84
CA ILE A 55 4.28 -8.99 8.63
C ILE A 55 5.05 -10.27 8.96
N LEU A 56 5.82 -10.28 10.07
CA LEU A 56 6.57 -11.46 10.51
C LEU A 56 5.66 -12.65 10.83
N VAL A 57 4.49 -12.42 11.44
CA VAL A 57 3.48 -13.46 11.64
C VAL A 57 3.09 -14.07 10.29
N GLY A 58 2.81 -13.26 9.27
CA GLY A 58 2.46 -13.74 7.94
C GLY A 58 3.56 -14.58 7.30
N ILE A 59 4.83 -14.14 7.40
CA ILE A 59 5.99 -14.90 6.90
C ILE A 59 6.13 -16.23 7.67
N LEU A 60 5.96 -16.21 9.00
CA LEU A 60 6.11 -17.38 9.86
C LEU A 60 5.07 -18.47 9.54
N VAL A 61 3.78 -18.09 9.48
CA VAL A 61 2.70 -19.07 9.24
C VAL A 61 2.49 -19.38 7.76
N GLY A 62 3.05 -18.54 6.88
CA GLY A 62 2.92 -18.61 5.43
C GLY A 62 3.78 -19.66 4.75
N PRO A 63 3.71 -19.71 3.40
CA PRO A 63 4.45 -20.67 2.58
C PRO A 63 5.96 -20.61 2.75
N SER A 64 6.52 -19.46 3.18
CA SER A 64 7.95 -19.27 3.35
C SER A 64 8.58 -20.11 4.46
N LEU A 65 7.86 -20.37 5.57
CA LEU A 65 8.40 -21.08 6.74
C LEU A 65 7.57 -22.28 7.12
N LEU A 66 6.41 -22.08 7.77
CA LEU A 66 5.61 -23.20 8.30
C LEU A 66 4.63 -23.80 7.29
N GLY A 67 4.19 -23.04 6.27
CA GLY A 67 3.23 -23.51 5.26
C GLY A 67 1.85 -23.87 5.84
N VAL A 68 1.51 -23.39 7.04
CA VAL A 68 0.23 -23.73 7.71
C VAL A 68 -0.92 -22.90 7.16
N MET A 69 -0.64 -21.67 6.71
CA MET A 69 -1.64 -20.73 6.22
C MET A 69 -1.27 -20.25 4.82
N HIS A 70 -2.27 -20.17 3.95
CA HIS A 70 -2.12 -19.68 2.58
C HIS A 70 -3.12 -18.57 2.32
N MET A 71 -2.77 -17.65 1.42
CA MET A 71 -3.68 -16.62 0.97
C MET A 71 -4.84 -17.26 0.19
N SER A 72 -6.05 -17.18 0.72
CA SER A 72 -7.28 -17.60 0.04
C SER A 72 -8.00 -16.37 -0.53
N ASP A 73 -8.90 -16.57 -1.50
CA ASP A 73 -9.68 -15.48 -2.10
C ASP A 73 -10.44 -14.66 -1.04
N SER A 74 -11.03 -15.33 -0.04
CA SER A 74 -11.74 -14.67 1.06
C SER A 74 -10.80 -13.83 1.93
N LEU A 75 -9.61 -14.35 2.21
CA LEU A 75 -8.62 -13.66 3.01
C LEU A 75 -8.02 -12.47 2.24
N SER A 76 -7.83 -12.62 0.92
CA SER A 76 -7.39 -11.53 0.04
C SER A 76 -8.40 -10.38 0.03
N LEU A 77 -9.68 -10.66 -0.21
CA LEU A 77 -10.73 -9.63 -0.18
C LEU A 77 -10.79 -8.91 1.18
N PHE A 78 -10.61 -9.65 2.27
CA PHE A 78 -10.60 -9.07 3.60
C PHE A 78 -9.36 -8.21 3.85
N SER A 79 -8.21 -8.63 3.34
CA SER A 79 -6.96 -7.87 3.32
C SER A 79 -7.09 -6.57 2.51
N ASP A 80 -7.76 -6.63 1.34
CA ASP A 80 -8.01 -5.45 0.50
C ASP A 80 -8.91 -4.42 1.22
N LEU A 81 -9.92 -4.87 1.98
CA LEU A 81 -10.68 -3.99 2.86
C LEU A 81 -9.80 -3.40 3.96
N GLY A 82 -8.81 -4.14 4.44
CA GLY A 82 -7.84 -3.67 5.44
C GLY A 82 -7.04 -2.46 4.96
N ILE A 83 -6.51 -2.52 3.73
CA ILE A 83 -5.79 -1.36 3.17
C ILE A 83 -6.72 -0.16 2.93
N ILE A 84 -7.96 -0.40 2.44
CA ILE A 84 -8.95 0.66 2.23
C ILE A 84 -9.23 1.40 3.54
N ILE A 85 -9.50 0.67 4.63
CA ILE A 85 -9.78 1.26 5.94
C ILE A 85 -8.56 1.96 6.51
N LEU A 86 -7.36 1.35 6.44
CA LEU A 86 -6.12 1.98 6.89
C LEU A 86 -5.85 3.30 6.19
N MET A 87 -6.03 3.33 4.88
CA MET A 87 -5.81 4.54 4.09
C MET A 87 -6.86 5.61 4.33
N PHE A 88 -8.11 5.20 4.57
CA PHE A 88 -9.16 6.11 5.01
C PHE A 88 -8.80 6.78 6.35
N LEU A 89 -8.38 6.01 7.35
CA LEU A 89 -7.93 6.53 8.64
C LEU A 89 -6.69 7.43 8.50
N GLY A 90 -5.75 7.07 7.62
CA GLY A 90 -4.63 7.93 7.25
C GLY A 90 -5.06 9.26 6.64
N GLY A 91 -6.13 9.25 5.84
CA GLY A 91 -6.73 10.45 5.27
C GLY A 91 -7.47 11.31 6.31
N VAL A 92 -8.17 10.68 7.26
CA VAL A 92 -8.84 11.39 8.38
C VAL A 92 -7.82 12.13 9.24
N GLY A 93 -6.66 11.52 9.51
CA GLY A 93 -5.56 12.13 10.27
C GLY A 93 -4.71 13.12 9.45
N CYS A 94 -5.04 13.43 8.21
CA CYS A 94 -4.25 14.31 7.34
C CYS A 94 -4.84 15.72 7.24
N ASP A 95 -4.01 16.73 7.50
CA ASP A 95 -4.39 18.14 7.31
C ASP A 95 -4.40 18.52 5.81
N LEU A 96 -5.58 18.86 5.29
CA LEU A 96 -5.77 19.27 3.90
C LEU A 96 -5.00 20.57 3.55
N GLN A 97 -4.86 21.51 4.49
CA GLN A 97 -4.15 22.76 4.24
C GLN A 97 -2.65 22.50 4.09
N LEU A 98 -2.09 21.63 4.94
CA LEU A 98 -0.71 21.18 4.82
C LEU A 98 -0.49 20.39 3.53
N LEU A 99 -1.42 19.51 3.16
CA LEU A 99 -1.32 18.76 1.90
C LEU A 99 -1.25 19.69 0.68
N LYS A 100 -2.10 20.71 0.63
CA LYS A 100 -2.06 21.73 -0.43
C LYS A 100 -0.74 22.50 -0.40
N LYS A 101 -0.27 22.90 0.78
CA LYS A 101 0.98 23.65 0.96
C LYS A 101 2.20 22.89 0.46
N TYR A 102 2.26 21.57 0.71
CA TYR A 102 3.40 20.72 0.35
C TYR A 102 3.21 19.93 -0.95
N SER A 103 2.13 20.14 -1.72
CA SER A 103 1.83 19.41 -2.95
C SER A 103 2.96 19.48 -3.99
N LYS A 104 3.57 20.66 -4.19
CA LYS A 104 4.72 20.82 -5.09
C LYS A 104 5.92 19.99 -4.63
N ALA A 105 6.19 20.00 -3.32
CA ALA A 105 7.25 19.19 -2.73
C ALA A 105 6.98 17.70 -2.94
N ALA A 106 5.73 17.26 -2.72
CA ALA A 106 5.30 15.88 -2.92
C ALA A 106 5.57 15.37 -4.34
N VAL A 107 5.25 16.16 -5.37
CA VAL A 107 5.52 15.82 -6.77
C VAL A 107 7.03 15.70 -7.04
N ILE A 108 7.85 16.63 -6.55
CA ILE A 108 9.32 16.57 -6.71
C ILE A 108 9.88 15.31 -6.05
N ILE A 109 9.42 14.99 -4.82
CA ILE A 109 9.83 13.81 -4.08
C ILE A 109 9.46 12.53 -4.84
N ALA A 110 8.22 12.45 -5.36
CA ALA A 110 7.74 11.31 -6.14
C ALA A 110 8.56 11.11 -7.43
N CYS A 111 8.76 12.16 -8.22
CA CYS A 111 9.56 12.08 -9.45
C CYS A 111 10.98 11.55 -9.18
N MET A 112 11.67 12.08 -8.17
CA MET A 112 12.99 11.61 -7.79
C MET A 112 12.94 10.18 -7.24
N GLY A 113 11.90 9.85 -6.48
CA GLY A 113 11.63 8.51 -5.95
C GLY A 113 11.29 7.46 -6.99
N VAL A 114 10.92 7.85 -8.20
CA VAL A 114 10.71 6.95 -9.35
C VAL A 114 11.98 6.85 -10.21
N VAL A 115 12.57 8.00 -10.56
CA VAL A 115 13.73 8.03 -11.47
C VAL A 115 14.91 7.24 -10.91
N PHE A 116 15.22 7.38 -9.62
CA PHE A 116 16.35 6.67 -9.00
C PHE A 116 16.19 5.15 -9.01
N PRO A 117 15.08 4.55 -8.50
CA PRO A 117 14.91 3.10 -8.59
C PRO A 117 14.87 2.60 -10.02
N VAL A 118 14.15 3.25 -10.94
CA VAL A 118 14.08 2.82 -12.34
C VAL A 118 15.48 2.78 -12.97
N ALA A 119 16.28 3.82 -12.78
CA ALA A 119 17.61 3.89 -13.36
C ALA A 119 18.59 2.89 -12.71
N VAL A 120 18.64 2.85 -11.37
CA VAL A 120 19.65 2.04 -10.66
C VAL A 120 19.27 0.56 -10.64
N MET A 121 18.02 0.22 -10.28
CA MET A 121 17.59 -1.18 -10.22
C MET A 121 17.53 -1.79 -11.63
N GLY A 122 17.04 -1.02 -12.62
CA GLY A 122 17.07 -1.41 -14.02
C GLY A 122 18.50 -1.58 -14.53
N GLY A 123 19.39 -0.62 -14.26
CA GLY A 123 20.80 -0.68 -14.64
C GLY A 123 21.53 -1.88 -14.03
N VAL A 124 21.34 -2.14 -12.74
CA VAL A 124 21.92 -3.31 -12.07
C VAL A 124 21.34 -4.61 -12.62
N SER A 125 20.06 -4.67 -12.92
CA SER A 125 19.46 -5.84 -13.57
C SER A 125 20.10 -6.15 -14.93
N LEU A 126 20.47 -5.13 -15.71
CA LEU A 126 21.27 -5.33 -16.95
C LEU A 126 22.62 -5.97 -16.66
N LEU A 127 23.31 -5.58 -15.58
CA LEU A 127 24.61 -6.17 -15.18
C LEU A 127 24.46 -7.64 -14.76
N PHE A 128 23.30 -8.04 -14.25
CA PHE A 128 22.96 -9.45 -13.98
C PHE A 128 22.51 -10.24 -15.21
N GLY A 129 22.57 -9.63 -16.40
CA GLY A 129 22.29 -10.31 -17.66
C GLY A 129 20.83 -10.30 -18.11
N PHE A 130 19.98 -9.50 -17.46
CA PHE A 130 18.60 -9.31 -17.95
C PHE A 130 18.58 -8.55 -19.28
N LYS A 131 17.63 -8.89 -20.15
CA LYS A 131 17.38 -8.10 -21.36
C LYS A 131 16.86 -6.69 -21.00
N PRO A 132 17.00 -5.70 -21.89
CA PRO A 132 16.65 -4.30 -21.59
C PRO A 132 15.22 -4.10 -21.07
N ILE A 133 14.23 -4.76 -21.69
CA ILE A 133 12.81 -4.62 -21.31
C ILE A 133 12.54 -5.22 -19.92
N PRO A 134 12.88 -6.49 -19.62
CA PRO A 134 12.78 -7.03 -18.27
C PRO A 134 13.56 -6.21 -17.22
N ALA A 135 14.75 -5.72 -17.54
CA ALA A 135 15.54 -4.91 -16.62
C ALA A 135 14.85 -3.57 -16.28
N ALA A 136 14.32 -2.87 -17.29
CA ALA A 136 13.53 -1.65 -17.07
C ALA A 136 12.27 -1.95 -16.27
N PHE A 137 11.59 -3.08 -16.55
CA PHE A 137 10.40 -3.51 -15.82
C PHE A 137 10.68 -3.76 -14.33
N ILE A 138 11.80 -4.42 -14.01
CA ILE A 138 12.26 -4.59 -12.62
C ILE A 138 12.45 -3.21 -11.95
N GLY A 139 13.05 -2.25 -12.65
CA GLY A 139 13.16 -0.88 -12.16
C GLY A 139 11.80 -0.25 -11.84
N VAL A 140 10.79 -0.45 -12.69
CA VAL A 140 9.42 0.04 -12.46
C VAL A 140 8.76 -0.68 -11.27
N VAL A 141 8.92 -1.99 -11.12
CA VAL A 141 8.44 -2.73 -9.92
C VAL A 141 8.99 -2.11 -8.65
N PHE A 142 10.31 -1.84 -8.62
CA PHE A 142 10.97 -1.26 -7.46
C PHE A 142 10.84 0.28 -7.36
N SER A 143 10.17 0.95 -8.28
CA SER A 143 9.78 2.35 -8.11
C SER A 143 8.50 2.51 -7.29
N ALA A 144 7.57 1.57 -7.35
CA ALA A 144 6.32 1.64 -6.62
C ALA A 144 6.54 1.72 -5.10
N THR A 145 5.73 2.53 -4.40
CA THR A 145 5.80 2.73 -2.95
C THR A 145 4.51 2.24 -2.29
N SER A 146 4.62 1.58 -1.14
CA SER A 146 3.46 1.30 -0.28
C SER A 146 3.34 2.39 0.77
N VAL A 147 2.33 3.22 0.64
CA VAL A 147 2.06 4.28 1.62
C VAL A 147 1.46 3.73 2.92
N SER A 148 0.73 2.63 2.87
CA SER A 148 0.03 2.03 4.01
C SER A 148 0.95 1.72 5.20
N ILE A 149 2.15 1.21 4.93
CA ILE A 149 3.15 0.92 5.96
C ILE A 149 3.66 2.21 6.60
N SER A 150 3.93 3.23 5.80
CA SER A 150 4.37 4.54 6.30
C SER A 150 3.27 5.23 7.10
N VAL A 151 2.00 5.13 6.67
CA VAL A 151 0.84 5.61 7.41
C VAL A 151 0.76 4.94 8.78
N ALA A 152 0.89 3.62 8.86
CA ALA A 152 0.83 2.90 10.12
C ALA A 152 1.94 3.37 11.09
N VAL A 153 3.18 3.52 10.61
CA VAL A 153 4.31 3.99 11.45
C VAL A 153 4.15 5.44 11.84
N LEU A 154 3.70 6.31 10.93
CA LEU A 154 3.48 7.74 11.21
C LEU A 154 2.30 7.94 12.16
N LYS A 155 1.22 7.14 12.02
CA LYS A 155 0.07 7.14 12.93
C LYS A 155 0.49 6.73 14.34
N GLU A 156 1.24 5.61 14.47
CA GLU A 156 1.80 5.15 15.76
C GLU A 156 2.71 6.21 16.41
N ALA A 157 3.41 7.02 15.58
CA ALA A 157 4.29 8.09 16.06
C ALA A 157 3.58 9.44 16.28
N GLY A 158 2.30 9.58 15.90
CA GLY A 158 1.56 10.85 15.97
C GLY A 158 2.08 11.94 15.01
N LEU A 159 2.58 11.54 13.83
CA LEU A 159 3.25 12.42 12.86
C LEU A 159 2.57 12.47 11.49
N LEU A 160 1.31 12.01 11.37
CA LEU A 160 0.57 12.05 10.10
C LEU A 160 0.39 13.47 9.57
N ASP A 161 0.08 14.41 10.44
CA ASP A 161 -0.15 15.84 10.18
C ASP A 161 1.13 16.69 10.22
N SER A 162 2.30 16.06 10.41
CA SER A 162 3.58 16.77 10.30
C SER A 162 3.89 17.15 8.84
N LYS A 163 4.73 18.17 8.63
CA LYS A 163 5.16 18.56 7.26
C LYS A 163 5.84 17.40 6.51
N GLU A 164 6.57 16.54 7.22
CA GLU A 164 7.21 15.34 6.68
C GLU A 164 6.15 14.27 6.37
N GLY A 165 5.22 14.00 7.30
CA GLY A 165 4.14 13.02 7.13
C GLY A 165 3.27 13.35 5.93
N VAL A 166 2.76 14.58 5.86
CA VAL A 166 1.94 15.06 4.75
C VAL A 166 2.69 15.02 3.41
N SER A 167 4.01 15.33 3.42
CA SER A 167 4.82 15.24 2.20
C SER A 167 5.04 13.80 1.75
N ILE A 168 5.20 12.83 2.66
CA ILE A 168 5.28 11.40 2.36
C ILE A 168 3.96 10.94 1.74
N LEU A 169 2.82 11.27 2.37
CA LEU A 169 1.49 10.91 1.89
C LEU A 169 1.21 11.46 0.49
N GLY A 170 1.45 12.77 0.30
CA GLY A 170 1.28 13.40 -1.00
C GLY A 170 2.21 12.85 -2.07
N ALA A 171 3.47 12.54 -1.71
CA ALA A 171 4.42 11.94 -2.63
C ALA A 171 4.01 10.52 -3.04
N ALA A 172 3.45 9.73 -2.11
CA ALA A 172 2.96 8.39 -2.44
C ALA A 172 1.75 8.42 -3.38
N VAL A 173 0.82 9.37 -3.20
CA VAL A 173 -0.28 9.59 -4.16
C VAL A 173 0.24 9.96 -5.55
N ALA A 174 1.25 10.84 -5.63
CA ALA A 174 1.86 11.19 -6.91
C ALA A 174 2.64 10.00 -7.53
N ASP A 175 3.28 9.18 -6.69
CA ASP A 175 3.99 7.96 -7.09
C ASP A 175 3.03 6.93 -7.71
N ASP A 176 1.82 6.75 -7.15
CA ASP A 176 0.77 5.89 -7.70
C ASP A 176 0.36 6.32 -9.13
N VAL A 177 0.18 7.63 -9.35
CA VAL A 177 -0.13 8.17 -10.69
C VAL A 177 1.00 7.87 -11.67
N ILE A 178 2.25 8.17 -11.30
CA ILE A 178 3.43 7.93 -12.14
C ILE A 178 3.60 6.42 -12.38
N GLY A 179 3.41 5.60 -11.35
CA GLY A 179 3.55 4.14 -11.41
C GLY A 179 2.59 3.50 -12.43
N VAL A 180 1.32 3.91 -12.44
CA VAL A 180 0.31 3.42 -13.41
C VAL A 180 0.70 3.82 -14.84
N ILE A 181 1.19 5.04 -15.04
CA ILE A 181 1.64 5.51 -16.36
C ILE A 181 2.83 4.67 -16.83
N LEU A 182 3.85 4.48 -15.98
CA LEU A 182 5.03 3.69 -16.31
C LEU A 182 4.67 2.24 -16.61
N LEU A 183 3.80 1.64 -15.80
CA LEU A 183 3.33 0.27 -16.01
C LEU A 183 2.60 0.14 -17.36
N SER A 184 1.72 1.09 -17.69
CA SER A 184 1.02 1.12 -18.99
C SER A 184 1.99 1.25 -20.16
N VAL A 185 2.99 2.12 -20.06
CA VAL A 185 4.07 2.24 -21.06
C VAL A 185 4.81 0.91 -21.22
N MET A 186 5.20 0.28 -20.12
CA MET A 186 5.94 -0.99 -20.16
C MET A 186 5.10 -2.12 -20.76
N CYS A 187 3.84 -2.28 -20.38
CA CYS A 187 2.95 -3.29 -20.96
C CYS A 187 2.77 -3.07 -22.49
N THR A 188 2.62 -1.82 -22.92
CA THR A 188 2.47 -1.51 -24.34
C THR A 188 3.77 -1.81 -25.11
N LEU A 189 4.94 -1.44 -24.57
CA LEU A 189 6.24 -1.74 -25.19
C LEU A 189 6.47 -3.26 -25.33
N VAL A 190 6.04 -4.04 -24.34
CA VAL A 190 6.15 -5.51 -24.39
C VAL A 190 5.27 -6.10 -25.49
N ASN A 191 4.01 -5.65 -25.57
CA ASN A 191 3.01 -6.27 -26.44
C ASN A 191 3.09 -5.80 -27.91
N THR A 192 3.45 -4.54 -28.14
CA THR A 192 3.38 -3.93 -29.49
C THR A 192 4.75 -3.44 -30.01
N GLY A 193 5.75 -3.37 -29.15
CA GLY A 193 7.05 -2.78 -29.47
C GLY A 193 7.03 -1.24 -29.65
N SER A 194 5.88 -0.59 -29.41
CA SER A 194 5.70 0.86 -29.54
C SER A 194 4.84 1.40 -28.40
N VAL A 195 4.92 2.71 -28.13
CA VAL A 195 4.11 3.36 -27.07
C VAL A 195 2.75 3.77 -27.65
N ASP A 196 1.66 3.30 -27.04
CA ASP A 196 0.30 3.77 -27.35
C ASP A 196 0.03 5.13 -26.68
N VAL A 197 0.28 6.21 -27.39
CA VAL A 197 0.06 7.58 -26.92
C VAL A 197 -1.42 7.88 -26.65
N ALA A 198 -2.34 7.29 -27.44
CA ALA A 198 -3.77 7.49 -27.25
C ALA A 198 -4.28 6.82 -25.97
N GLY A 199 -3.88 5.57 -25.73
CA GLY A 199 -4.17 4.85 -24.49
C GLY A 199 -3.63 5.56 -23.24
N LEU A 200 -2.40 6.05 -23.30
CA LEU A 200 -1.82 6.85 -22.21
C LEU A 200 -2.60 8.16 -21.96
N GLY A 201 -3.00 8.85 -23.02
CA GLY A 201 -3.83 10.04 -22.91
C GLY A 201 -5.16 9.77 -22.21
N LEU A 202 -5.80 8.63 -22.53
CA LEU A 202 -7.05 8.22 -21.88
C LEU A 202 -6.87 7.91 -20.38
N ILE A 203 -5.77 7.23 -20.01
CA ILE A 203 -5.44 6.95 -18.59
C ILE A 203 -5.26 8.27 -17.84
N LEU A 204 -4.43 9.17 -18.37
CA LEU A 204 -4.22 10.49 -17.75
C LEU A 204 -5.53 11.28 -17.60
N LEU A 205 -6.38 11.27 -18.65
CA LEU A 205 -7.67 11.94 -18.60
C LEU A 205 -8.55 11.37 -17.46
N LYS A 206 -8.65 10.04 -17.33
CA LYS A 206 -9.40 9.40 -16.26
C LYS A 206 -8.88 9.79 -14.88
N GLN A 207 -7.55 9.82 -14.68
CA GLN A 207 -6.92 10.20 -13.42
C GLN A 207 -7.19 11.68 -13.08
N VAL A 208 -7.06 12.59 -14.06
CA VAL A 208 -7.40 14.00 -13.88
C VAL A 208 -8.87 14.18 -13.50
N LEU A 209 -9.78 13.49 -14.22
CA LEU A 209 -11.21 13.52 -13.89
C LEU A 209 -11.49 13.00 -12.49
N PHE A 210 -10.81 11.93 -12.05
CA PHE A 210 -10.92 11.42 -10.69
C PHE A 210 -10.47 12.48 -9.66
N PHE A 211 -9.30 13.11 -9.83
CA PHE A 211 -8.83 14.12 -8.87
C PHE A 211 -9.71 15.36 -8.83
N VAL A 212 -10.28 15.79 -9.97
CA VAL A 212 -11.27 16.88 -10.01
C VAL A 212 -12.54 16.47 -9.25
N ALA A 213 -13.06 15.26 -9.49
CA ALA A 213 -14.21 14.74 -8.77
C ALA A 213 -13.92 14.59 -7.26
N ALA A 214 -12.74 14.08 -6.90
CA ALA A 214 -12.30 13.97 -5.52
C ALA A 214 -12.26 15.34 -4.82
N ALA A 215 -11.74 16.38 -5.48
CA ALA A 215 -11.76 17.74 -4.95
C ALA A 215 -13.18 18.25 -4.69
N VAL A 216 -14.12 17.97 -5.60
CA VAL A 216 -15.55 18.30 -5.42
C VAL A 216 -16.13 17.55 -4.22
N VAL A 217 -15.84 16.25 -4.10
CA VAL A 217 -16.30 15.44 -2.96
C VAL A 217 -15.73 15.96 -1.65
N VAL A 218 -14.44 16.26 -1.59
CA VAL A 218 -13.76 16.77 -0.39
C VAL A 218 -14.35 18.09 0.08
N VAL A 219 -14.64 19.02 -0.85
CA VAL A 219 -15.04 20.39 -0.47
C VAL A 219 -16.53 20.51 -0.22
N TRP A 220 -17.38 19.79 -0.97
CA TRP A 220 -18.82 20.01 -0.95
C TRP A 220 -19.65 18.77 -0.62
N VAL A 221 -19.38 17.65 -1.28
CA VAL A 221 -20.28 16.48 -1.21
C VAL A 221 -20.18 15.79 0.14
N ALA A 222 -18.98 15.47 0.60
CA ALA A 222 -18.78 14.75 1.85
C ALA A 222 -19.23 15.57 3.08
N PRO A 223 -18.86 16.86 3.24
CA PRO A 223 -19.40 17.66 4.34
C PRO A 223 -20.91 17.73 4.36
N ALA A 224 -21.56 17.87 3.18
CA ALA A 224 -23.03 17.88 3.08
C ALA A 224 -23.66 16.55 3.49
N LEU A 225 -23.09 15.41 3.03
CA LEU A 225 -23.56 14.06 3.38
C LEU A 225 -23.36 13.75 4.88
N MET A 226 -22.22 14.16 5.45
CA MET A 226 -21.93 13.99 6.87
C MET A 226 -22.90 14.81 7.74
N THR A 227 -23.18 16.06 7.33
CA THR A 227 -24.20 16.91 7.99
C THR A 227 -25.58 16.26 7.92
N LEU A 228 -25.97 15.73 6.76
CA LEU A 228 -27.24 15.02 6.59
C LEU A 228 -27.33 13.81 7.54
N ALA A 229 -26.26 13.02 7.65
CA ALA A 229 -26.18 11.88 8.56
C ALA A 229 -26.34 12.31 10.04
N GLY A 230 -25.73 13.42 10.43
CA GLY A 230 -25.87 14.02 11.77
C GLY A 230 -27.29 14.47 12.07
N VAL A 231 -27.97 15.12 11.12
CA VAL A 231 -29.35 15.60 11.27
C VAL A 231 -30.34 14.43 11.37
N LEU A 232 -30.15 13.38 10.61
CA LEU A 232 -31.04 12.20 10.61
C LEU A 232 -31.01 11.41 11.92
N LYS A 233 -29.99 11.64 12.78
CA LYS A 233 -29.84 10.96 14.09
C LYS A 233 -30.01 9.44 14.03
N ALA A 234 -29.65 8.84 12.89
CA ALA A 234 -29.68 7.39 12.73
C ALA A 234 -28.60 6.75 13.65
N PRO A 235 -28.89 5.59 14.26
CA PRO A 235 -27.86 4.88 15.03
C PRO A 235 -26.64 4.63 14.16
N SER A 236 -25.46 5.09 14.63
CA SER A 236 -24.18 5.01 13.88
C SER A 236 -24.20 5.66 12.48
N GLY A 237 -25.15 6.56 12.20
CA GLY A 237 -25.35 7.15 10.85
C GLY A 237 -24.11 7.85 10.32
N ILE A 238 -23.35 8.53 11.18
CA ILE A 238 -22.09 9.20 10.84
C ILE A 238 -21.06 8.18 10.36
N ALA A 239 -20.83 7.11 11.12
CA ALA A 239 -19.87 6.06 10.75
C ALA A 239 -20.29 5.34 9.45
N VAL A 240 -21.56 5.01 9.31
CA VAL A 240 -22.08 4.38 8.08
C VAL A 240 -21.89 5.30 6.87
N MET A 241 -22.19 6.59 7.00
CA MET A 241 -21.99 7.55 5.91
C MET A 241 -20.50 7.69 5.54
N ALA A 242 -19.63 7.75 6.53
CA ALA A 242 -18.19 7.80 6.32
C ALA A 242 -17.67 6.57 5.57
N VAL A 243 -18.13 5.36 5.93
CA VAL A 243 -17.80 4.11 5.22
C VAL A 243 -18.35 4.11 3.79
N ILE A 244 -19.59 4.62 3.56
CA ILE A 244 -20.16 4.75 2.20
C ILE A 244 -19.28 5.67 1.35
N ILE A 245 -18.87 6.83 1.87
CA ILE A 245 -17.98 7.76 1.17
C ILE A 245 -16.64 7.08 0.87
N CYS A 246 -16.08 6.35 1.86
CA CYS A 246 -14.82 5.61 1.71
C CYS A 246 -14.90 4.59 0.56
N LEU A 247 -15.88 3.70 0.58
CA LEU A 247 -16.02 2.65 -0.43
C LEU A 247 -16.36 3.21 -1.82
N ALA A 248 -17.18 4.25 -1.91
CA ALA A 248 -17.52 4.90 -3.17
C ALA A 248 -16.29 5.57 -3.82
N MET A 249 -15.48 6.27 -3.03
CA MET A 249 -14.25 6.90 -3.50
C MET A 249 -13.17 5.88 -3.86
N ALA A 250 -13.02 4.81 -3.08
CA ALA A 250 -12.14 3.69 -3.39
C ALA A 250 -12.52 3.04 -4.73
N TRP A 251 -13.81 2.76 -4.95
CA TRP A 251 -14.31 2.24 -6.22
C TRP A 251 -14.06 3.21 -7.39
N ALA A 252 -14.33 4.50 -7.20
CA ALA A 252 -14.12 5.52 -8.23
C ALA A 252 -12.64 5.66 -8.63
N SER A 253 -11.70 5.58 -7.68
CA SER A 253 -10.26 5.61 -7.98
C SER A 253 -9.83 4.40 -8.81
N ASN A 254 -10.36 3.22 -8.52
CA ASN A 254 -10.07 2.02 -9.29
C ASN A 254 -10.56 2.11 -10.73
N LEU A 255 -11.74 2.72 -10.98
CA LEU A 255 -12.22 3.01 -12.35
C LEU A 255 -11.28 3.94 -13.12
N ALA A 256 -10.57 4.82 -12.42
CA ALA A 256 -9.57 5.71 -13.02
C ALA A 256 -8.20 5.04 -13.22
N GLY A 257 -8.07 3.75 -12.87
CA GLY A 257 -6.82 3.01 -12.94
C GLY A 257 -5.84 3.32 -11.79
N LEU A 258 -6.33 3.92 -10.71
CA LEU A 258 -5.57 4.14 -9.47
C LEU A 258 -5.88 3.02 -8.46
N SER A 259 -5.07 2.92 -7.40
CA SER A 259 -5.34 1.97 -6.31
C SER A 259 -6.59 2.37 -5.51
N TYR A 260 -7.28 1.39 -4.91
CA TYR A 260 -8.36 1.62 -3.95
C TYR A 260 -7.90 2.50 -2.77
N ALA A 261 -6.62 2.36 -2.40
CA ALA A 261 -5.97 3.10 -1.34
C ALA A 261 -6.02 4.62 -1.55
N VAL A 262 -5.77 5.10 -2.78
CA VAL A 262 -5.85 6.54 -3.14
C VAL A 262 -7.26 7.06 -2.92
N GLY A 263 -8.28 6.37 -3.41
CA GLY A 263 -9.68 6.77 -3.23
C GLY A 263 -10.07 6.83 -1.76
N ALA A 264 -9.71 5.82 -0.98
CA ALA A 264 -9.97 5.75 0.45
C ALA A 264 -9.26 6.89 1.22
N PHE A 265 -8.01 7.22 0.86
CA PHE A 265 -7.27 8.34 1.44
C PHE A 265 -7.98 9.68 1.20
N PHE A 266 -8.40 9.97 -0.03
CA PHE A 266 -9.17 11.19 -0.33
C PHE A 266 -10.54 11.21 0.34
N ALA A 267 -11.17 10.05 0.52
CA ALA A 267 -12.41 9.94 1.32
C ALA A 267 -12.16 10.29 2.79
N GLY A 268 -11.05 9.84 3.37
CA GLY A 268 -10.63 10.22 4.72
C GLY A 268 -10.43 11.73 4.85
N ILE A 269 -9.70 12.36 3.91
CA ILE A 269 -9.55 13.82 3.85
C ILE A 269 -10.91 14.52 3.72
N ALA A 270 -11.84 13.94 2.95
CA ALA A 270 -13.17 14.50 2.76
C ALA A 270 -14.01 14.48 4.05
N VAL A 271 -13.91 13.40 4.82
CA VAL A 271 -14.55 13.27 6.14
C VAL A 271 -13.85 14.17 7.17
N SER A 272 -12.52 14.25 7.16
CA SER A 272 -11.72 15.15 8.02
C SER A 272 -12.11 16.63 7.85
N ASN A 273 -12.58 17.01 6.66
CA ASN A 273 -13.05 18.39 6.37
C ASN A 273 -14.51 18.64 6.83
N SER A 274 -15.11 17.74 7.61
CA SER A 274 -16.45 17.88 8.17
C SER A 274 -16.43 18.04 9.69
N ASP A 275 -17.50 18.60 10.26
CA ASP A 275 -17.65 18.75 11.72
C ASP A 275 -17.80 17.41 12.47
N TYR A 276 -17.86 16.29 11.74
CA TYR A 276 -18.11 14.94 12.27
C TYR A 276 -16.90 14.02 12.14
N ALA A 277 -15.70 14.57 11.90
CA ALA A 277 -14.47 13.79 11.73
C ALA A 277 -14.15 12.92 12.95
N GLU A 278 -14.19 13.51 14.16
CA GLU A 278 -13.92 12.81 15.42
C GLU A 278 -14.92 11.69 15.69
N ASP A 279 -16.21 11.92 15.38
CA ASP A 279 -17.24 10.90 15.55
C ASP A 279 -17.03 9.73 14.57
N ALA A 280 -16.67 10.00 13.33
CA ALA A 280 -16.37 8.97 12.33
C ALA A 280 -15.15 8.13 12.75
N ASP A 281 -14.07 8.79 13.17
CA ASP A 281 -12.82 8.15 13.59
C ASP A 281 -13.05 7.26 14.82
N ARG A 282 -13.77 7.75 15.81
CA ARG A 282 -14.10 7.02 17.04
C ARG A 282 -14.77 5.67 16.80
N TYR A 283 -15.56 5.52 15.72
CA TYR A 283 -16.25 4.25 15.41
C TYR A 283 -15.43 3.38 14.45
N ILE A 284 -14.71 3.97 13.50
CA ILE A 284 -14.03 3.23 12.44
C ILE A 284 -12.63 2.78 12.86
N GLU A 285 -11.87 3.63 13.56
CA GLU A 285 -10.51 3.33 13.98
C GLU A 285 -10.39 2.04 14.81
N PRO A 286 -11.20 1.81 15.88
CA PRO A 286 -11.08 0.59 16.66
C PRO A 286 -11.34 -0.68 15.85
N VAL A 287 -12.31 -0.66 14.95
CA VAL A 287 -12.64 -1.79 14.08
C VAL A 287 -11.56 -1.99 13.01
N GLY A 288 -11.08 -0.91 12.43
CA GLY A 288 -9.98 -0.92 11.47
C GLY A 288 -8.72 -1.54 12.05
N ASP A 289 -8.23 -0.99 13.13
CA ASP A 289 -6.96 -1.37 13.75
C ASP A 289 -6.99 -2.75 14.42
N THR A 290 -8.15 -3.20 14.92
CA THR A 290 -8.25 -4.51 15.57
C THR A 290 -8.55 -5.65 14.62
N LEU A 291 -9.29 -5.42 13.54
CA LEU A 291 -9.80 -6.49 12.69
C LEU A 291 -9.19 -6.49 11.29
N PHE A 292 -9.20 -5.35 10.60
CA PHE A 292 -8.87 -5.29 9.18
C PHE A 292 -7.38 -5.09 8.92
N VAL A 293 -6.76 -4.14 9.60
CA VAL A 293 -5.35 -3.76 9.40
C VAL A 293 -4.38 -4.92 9.71
N PRO A 294 -4.57 -5.71 10.80
CA PRO A 294 -3.70 -6.87 11.05
C PRO A 294 -3.77 -7.92 9.94
N VAL A 295 -4.96 -8.17 9.38
CA VAL A 295 -5.12 -9.14 8.27
C VAL A 295 -4.40 -8.65 7.02
N PHE A 296 -4.44 -7.35 6.72
CA PHE A 296 -3.71 -6.75 5.61
C PHE A 296 -2.19 -6.98 5.74
N PHE A 297 -1.60 -6.64 6.88
CA PHE A 297 -0.15 -6.80 7.06
C PHE A 297 0.30 -8.27 7.13
N VAL A 298 -0.49 -9.15 7.74
CA VAL A 298 -0.25 -10.60 7.68
C VAL A 298 -0.35 -11.08 6.24
N GLY A 299 -1.31 -10.56 5.46
CA GLY A 299 -1.49 -10.85 4.04
C GLY A 299 -0.24 -10.57 3.21
N ILE A 300 0.47 -9.46 3.48
CA ILE A 300 1.77 -9.16 2.85
C ILE A 300 2.78 -10.27 3.16
N GLY A 301 2.87 -10.69 4.43
CA GLY A 301 3.77 -11.78 4.84
C GLY A 301 3.42 -13.13 4.20
N LEU A 302 2.11 -13.45 4.08
CA LEU A 302 1.63 -14.70 3.44
C LEU A 302 1.96 -14.80 1.95
N GLN A 303 2.11 -13.68 1.26
CA GLN A 303 2.49 -13.64 -0.16
C GLN A 303 3.99 -13.87 -0.37
N THR A 304 4.80 -13.82 0.69
CA THR A 304 6.23 -14.09 0.62
C THR A 304 6.45 -15.58 0.36
N THR A 305 7.20 -15.90 -0.68
CA THR A 305 7.59 -17.27 -1.02
C THR A 305 9.08 -17.49 -0.73
N GLY A 306 9.46 -18.70 -0.33
CA GLY A 306 10.86 -19.06 -0.16
C GLY A 306 11.62 -19.04 -1.51
N VAL A 307 12.92 -18.85 -1.47
CA VAL A 307 13.81 -18.89 -2.63
C VAL A 307 14.69 -20.12 -2.49
N ASP A 308 14.56 -21.06 -3.42
CA ASP A 308 15.27 -22.35 -3.37
C ASP A 308 16.67 -22.32 -4.04
N ASP A 309 16.94 -21.28 -4.86
CA ASP A 309 18.21 -21.18 -5.60
C ASP A 309 19.25 -20.33 -4.87
N THR A 310 20.32 -20.99 -4.42
CA THR A 310 21.46 -20.33 -3.78
C THR A 310 22.21 -19.35 -4.69
N LYS A 311 22.14 -19.52 -6.03
CA LYS A 311 22.74 -18.59 -6.99
C LYS A 311 22.07 -17.22 -6.99
N MET A 312 20.80 -17.15 -6.56
CA MET A 312 20.06 -15.90 -6.44
C MET A 312 20.36 -15.11 -5.17
N ILE A 313 21.07 -15.67 -4.19
CA ILE A 313 21.34 -15.00 -2.90
C ILE A 313 22.05 -13.67 -3.10
N VAL A 314 23.05 -13.61 -3.99
CA VAL A 314 23.80 -12.37 -4.26
C VAL A 314 22.90 -11.33 -4.92
N PHE A 315 22.07 -11.75 -5.87
CA PHE A 315 21.09 -10.88 -6.51
C PHE A 315 20.09 -10.33 -5.47
N ILE A 316 19.53 -11.19 -4.61
CA ILE A 316 18.61 -10.81 -3.54
C ILE A 316 19.25 -9.78 -2.60
N ALA A 317 20.46 -10.06 -2.12
CA ALA A 317 21.16 -9.17 -1.20
C ALA A 317 21.40 -7.78 -1.82
N ILE A 318 21.93 -7.72 -3.03
CA ILE A 318 22.23 -6.48 -3.74
C ILE A 318 20.93 -5.71 -4.02
N MET A 319 19.90 -6.37 -4.56
CA MET A 319 18.65 -5.73 -4.92
C MET A 319 17.86 -5.26 -3.69
N THR A 320 17.93 -5.98 -2.57
CA THR A 320 17.32 -5.55 -1.30
C THR A 320 17.99 -4.26 -0.79
N VAL A 321 19.31 -4.22 -0.74
CA VAL A 321 20.07 -3.04 -0.30
C VAL A 321 19.82 -1.86 -1.24
N LEU A 322 19.87 -2.07 -2.53
CA LEU A 322 19.60 -1.03 -3.52
C LEU A 322 18.14 -0.58 -3.50
N GLY A 323 17.18 -1.49 -3.28
CA GLY A 323 15.76 -1.17 -3.13
C GLY A 323 15.49 -0.18 -1.99
N VAL A 324 16.25 -0.28 -0.90
CA VAL A 324 16.23 0.69 0.21
C VAL A 324 16.96 1.97 -0.18
N ILE A 325 18.22 1.87 -0.59
CA ILE A 325 19.10 3.03 -0.84
C ILE A 325 18.51 3.95 -1.91
N THR A 326 18.02 3.40 -3.02
CA THR A 326 17.50 4.19 -4.14
C THR A 326 16.32 5.06 -3.75
N LYS A 327 15.43 4.59 -2.89
CA LYS A 327 14.31 5.40 -2.39
C LYS A 327 14.77 6.42 -1.34
N VAL A 328 15.58 5.99 -0.38
CA VAL A 328 16.11 6.92 0.65
C VAL A 328 16.85 8.07 -0.03
N VAL A 329 17.73 7.77 -0.98
CA VAL A 329 18.50 8.79 -1.70
C VAL A 329 17.63 9.57 -2.66
N GLY A 330 16.82 8.92 -3.50
CA GLY A 330 15.98 9.58 -4.49
C GLY A 330 14.95 10.53 -3.84
N CYS A 331 14.12 10.01 -2.96
CA CYS A 331 13.12 10.82 -2.27
C CYS A 331 13.76 11.81 -1.28
N GLY A 332 14.87 11.44 -0.64
CA GLY A 332 15.63 12.35 0.22
C GLY A 332 16.21 13.54 -0.56
N LEU A 333 16.79 13.32 -1.73
CA LEU A 333 17.22 14.39 -2.63
C LEU A 333 16.05 15.23 -3.11
N GLY A 334 14.93 14.61 -3.48
CA GLY A 334 13.68 15.31 -3.80
C GLY A 334 13.21 16.21 -2.66
N GLY A 335 13.28 15.72 -1.42
CA GLY A 335 12.98 16.51 -0.21
C GLY A 335 13.95 17.70 -0.04
N ARG A 336 15.25 17.49 -0.26
CA ARG A 336 16.23 18.59 -0.23
C ARG A 336 15.96 19.63 -1.31
N MET A 337 15.67 19.21 -2.54
CA MET A 337 15.28 20.10 -3.64
C MET A 337 13.99 20.88 -3.34
N ALA A 338 13.09 20.30 -2.58
CA ALA A 338 11.85 20.94 -2.10
C ALA A 338 12.06 21.85 -0.88
N GLY A 339 13.29 21.99 -0.37
CA GLY A 339 13.63 22.92 0.72
C GLY A 339 13.59 22.31 2.13
N PHE A 340 13.44 20.98 2.28
CA PHE A 340 13.48 20.33 3.59
C PHE A 340 14.91 20.26 4.15
N GLY A 341 15.06 20.37 5.46
CA GLY A 341 16.32 20.14 6.17
C GLY A 341 16.83 18.71 6.00
N GLY A 342 18.11 18.46 6.29
CA GLY A 342 18.74 17.15 6.06
C GLY A 342 18.05 15.99 6.81
N ALA A 343 17.66 16.21 8.06
CA ALA A 343 16.97 15.19 8.87
C ALA A 343 15.54 14.93 8.35
N SER A 344 14.79 16.00 8.01
CA SER A 344 13.46 15.88 7.40
C SER A 344 13.51 15.17 6.05
N ALA A 345 14.47 15.52 5.20
CA ALA A 345 14.68 14.87 3.91
C ALA A 345 15.02 13.38 4.06
N LEU A 346 15.83 13.02 5.05
CA LEU A 346 16.13 11.62 5.35
C LEU A 346 14.89 10.86 5.84
N MET A 347 14.07 11.47 6.70
CA MET A 347 12.80 10.89 7.15
C MET A 347 11.83 10.70 5.98
N ILE A 348 11.71 11.69 5.08
CA ILE A 348 10.89 11.59 3.87
C ILE A 348 11.40 10.44 3.00
N GLY A 349 12.71 10.35 2.77
CA GLY A 349 13.32 9.26 2.02
C GLY A 349 13.02 7.88 2.64
N ALA A 350 13.15 7.75 3.95
CA ALA A 350 12.84 6.51 4.68
C ALA A 350 11.35 6.16 4.62
N GLY A 351 10.45 7.16 4.68
CA GLY A 351 9.02 6.98 4.57
C GLY A 351 8.55 6.51 3.19
N MET A 352 9.36 6.69 2.16
CA MET A 352 9.08 6.23 0.79
C MET A 352 9.75 4.88 0.45
N VAL A 353 10.44 4.23 1.41
CA VAL A 353 11.07 2.92 1.20
C VAL A 353 10.09 1.76 1.09
N PRO A 354 8.99 1.67 1.87
CA PRO A 354 8.16 0.47 1.87
C PRO A 354 7.67 0.09 0.47
N ARG A 355 7.68 -1.21 0.20
CA ARG A 355 7.06 -1.80 -0.99
C ARG A 355 5.87 -2.62 -0.51
N GLY A 356 4.81 -2.66 -1.25
CA GLY A 356 3.64 -3.40 -0.85
C GLY A 356 2.83 -3.83 -2.05
N GLU A 357 1.53 -3.66 -1.94
CA GLU A 357 0.53 -4.10 -2.90
C GLU A 357 0.83 -3.65 -4.34
N MET A 358 1.22 -2.38 -4.56
CA MET A 358 1.49 -1.87 -5.91
C MET A 358 2.71 -2.54 -6.55
N ALA A 359 3.77 -2.79 -5.77
CA ALA A 359 4.95 -3.50 -6.28
C ALA A 359 4.62 -4.97 -6.61
N LEU A 360 3.81 -5.63 -5.76
CA LEU A 360 3.36 -6.99 -5.96
C LEU A 360 2.46 -7.12 -7.20
N ILE A 361 1.49 -6.21 -7.36
CA ILE A 361 0.61 -6.15 -8.53
C ILE A 361 1.43 -5.91 -9.81
N THR A 362 2.37 -4.97 -9.78
CA THR A 362 3.26 -4.69 -10.92
C THR A 362 4.09 -5.92 -11.27
N ALA A 363 4.67 -6.61 -10.29
CA ALA A 363 5.43 -7.84 -10.52
C ALA A 363 4.55 -8.95 -11.11
N GLN A 364 3.31 -9.10 -10.61
CA GLN A 364 2.33 -10.07 -11.12
C GLN A 364 1.94 -9.79 -12.57
N ILE A 365 1.75 -8.53 -12.94
CA ILE A 365 1.49 -8.15 -14.33
C ILE A 365 2.69 -8.51 -15.20
N GLY A 366 3.91 -8.21 -14.77
CA GLY A 366 5.12 -8.60 -15.49
C GLY A 366 5.29 -10.11 -15.68
N PHE A 367 4.83 -10.90 -14.71
CA PHE A 367 4.79 -12.35 -14.81
C PHE A 367 3.72 -12.81 -15.83
N ASN A 368 2.51 -12.28 -15.75
CA ASN A 368 1.40 -12.61 -16.64
C ASN A 368 1.69 -12.24 -18.11
N GLU A 369 2.38 -11.11 -18.34
CA GLU A 369 2.82 -10.64 -19.66
C GLU A 369 4.12 -11.33 -20.14
N HIS A 370 4.58 -12.36 -19.44
CA HIS A 370 5.81 -13.12 -19.75
C HIS A 370 7.09 -12.26 -19.83
N VAL A 371 7.12 -11.09 -19.22
CA VAL A 371 8.30 -10.22 -19.06
C VAL A 371 9.25 -10.79 -18.02
N LEU A 372 8.67 -11.30 -16.94
CA LEU A 372 9.38 -11.93 -15.83
C LEU A 372 9.14 -13.43 -15.85
N GLY A 373 10.20 -14.23 -15.88
CA GLY A 373 10.11 -15.68 -15.71
C GLY A 373 9.71 -16.04 -14.27
N SER A 374 9.15 -17.25 -14.06
CA SER A 374 8.67 -17.72 -12.76
C SER A 374 9.72 -17.64 -11.65
N GLU A 375 10.96 -17.97 -11.97
CA GLU A 375 12.10 -17.93 -11.06
C GLU A 375 12.39 -16.50 -10.57
N TYR A 376 12.40 -15.54 -11.48
CA TYR A 376 12.63 -14.13 -11.13
C TYR A 376 11.43 -13.49 -10.44
N TYR A 377 10.22 -13.90 -10.80
CA TYR A 377 9.01 -13.42 -10.13
C TYR A 377 9.03 -13.74 -8.63
N SER A 378 9.27 -15.00 -8.25
CA SER A 378 9.38 -15.41 -6.84
C SER A 378 10.49 -14.67 -6.11
N THR A 379 11.66 -14.51 -6.76
CA THR A 379 12.79 -13.77 -6.21
C THR A 379 12.45 -12.30 -5.97
N ILE A 380 11.76 -11.66 -6.92
CA ILE A 380 11.33 -10.25 -6.78
C ILE A 380 10.33 -10.08 -5.64
N ILE A 381 9.35 -10.99 -5.50
CA ILE A 381 8.41 -11.00 -4.37
C ILE A 381 9.16 -11.09 -3.03
N PHE A 382 10.16 -11.98 -2.95
CA PHE A 382 10.98 -12.12 -1.75
C PHE A 382 11.76 -10.84 -1.41
N ILE A 383 12.38 -10.19 -2.42
CA ILE A 383 13.08 -8.90 -2.24
C ILE A 383 12.11 -7.81 -1.78
N ILE A 384 10.93 -7.70 -2.39
CA ILE A 384 9.88 -6.77 -1.99
C ILE A 384 9.56 -6.95 -0.51
N SER A 385 9.37 -8.20 -0.06
CA SER A 385 9.05 -8.52 1.33
C SER A 385 10.18 -8.13 2.29
N LEU A 386 11.45 -8.38 1.92
CA LEU A 386 12.61 -7.96 2.72
C LEU A 386 12.71 -6.44 2.85
N VAL A 387 12.57 -5.70 1.74
CA VAL A 387 12.57 -4.23 1.76
C VAL A 387 11.43 -3.69 2.63
N THR A 388 10.26 -4.29 2.49
CA THR A 388 9.05 -3.95 3.27
C THR A 388 9.27 -4.14 4.76
N LEU A 389 9.92 -5.23 5.16
CA LEU A 389 10.21 -5.53 6.57
C LEU A 389 11.21 -4.55 7.19
N VAL A 390 12.20 -4.10 6.42
CA VAL A 390 13.24 -3.15 6.87
C VAL A 390 12.69 -1.72 6.96
N ALA A 391 11.74 -1.35 6.12
CA ALA A 391 11.26 0.02 5.98
C ALA A 391 10.70 0.66 7.27
N PRO A 392 9.84 0.00 8.08
CA PRO A 392 9.34 0.56 9.33
C PRO A 392 10.45 0.86 10.34
N LEU A 393 11.50 0.01 10.38
CA LEU A 393 12.67 0.22 11.23
C LEU A 393 13.42 1.50 10.83
N LEU A 394 13.67 1.66 9.53
CA LEU A 394 14.35 2.84 9.00
C LEU A 394 13.55 4.11 9.29
N LEU A 395 12.26 4.09 9.04
CA LEU A 395 11.40 5.25 9.29
C LEU A 395 11.42 5.62 10.79
N LYS A 396 11.27 4.66 11.68
CA LYS A 396 11.33 4.89 13.12
C LYS A 396 12.68 5.46 13.59
N LEU A 397 13.79 4.96 13.03
CA LEU A 397 15.14 5.49 13.34
C LEU A 397 15.28 6.95 12.90
N THR A 398 14.75 7.30 11.73
CA THR A 398 14.81 8.69 11.22
C THR A 398 13.90 9.63 12.02
N ILE A 399 12.74 9.17 12.46
CA ILE A 399 11.85 9.92 13.37
C ILE A 399 12.59 10.23 14.68
N ARG A 400 13.22 9.24 15.32
CA ARG A 400 14.01 9.46 16.53
C ARG A 400 15.14 10.47 16.31
N LYS A 401 15.85 10.40 15.18
CA LYS A 401 16.92 11.34 14.85
C LYS A 401 16.38 12.77 14.68
N LEU A 402 15.21 12.93 14.06
CA LEU A 402 14.58 14.23 13.86
C LEU A 402 14.15 14.84 15.21
N SER A 403 13.54 14.05 16.11
CA SER A 403 13.13 14.51 17.45
C SER A 403 14.30 14.97 18.30
N LEU A 404 15.44 14.26 18.24
CA LEU A 404 16.64 14.65 18.97
C LEU A 404 17.22 16.01 18.51
N ILE A 405 17.11 16.33 17.23
CA ILE A 405 17.58 17.62 16.69
C ILE A 405 16.68 18.76 17.18
N HIS A 406 15.36 18.59 17.21
CA HIS A 406 14.42 19.61 17.70
C HIS A 406 14.49 19.84 19.22
N ILE A 407 15.07 18.92 19.99
CA ILE A 407 15.30 19.10 21.45
C ILE A 407 16.63 19.84 21.69
N SER A 408 17.55 19.83 20.73
CA SER A 408 18.87 20.44 20.84
C SER A 408 18.94 21.88 20.27
N GLU A 409 17.89 22.33 19.59
CA GLU A 409 17.68 23.72 19.16
C GLU A 409 16.77 24.46 20.14
#